data_e964b972502932d6b2ebb40c10565c6c
#
_entry.id   e964b972502932d6b2ebb40c10565c6c
#
_cell.length_a   1.000
_cell.length_b   1.000
_cell.length_c   1.000
_cell.angle_alpha   90.00
_cell.angle_beta   90.00
_cell.angle_gamma   90.00
#
_symmetry.space_group_name_H-M   'P 1'
#
loop_
_entity.id
_entity.type
_entity.pdbx_description
1 polymer ?
#
loop_
_entity_poly.entity_id
_entity_poly.type
_entity_poly.pdbx_seq_one_letter_code
_entity_poly.pdbx_strand_id
1 'polypeptide(L)'
;MKVTVPNEDPNLAVSTIIDYGELTQGEGPFTKRIDISNTGSTKDLNISAASFSGSDKELYSFAEDTFPLKIAPGGTASLDLIFNPGVSLGLFEASLSLASDDETSPEVMVNLSGSVLAPFKGEELIINGDFESGDLTAWRDNARFNYTSETVRSGEGAGEFNLLAGNQWGEARLAAPSPPALPDSPQSLEVTPDMIGKAYEYSAWYYRPSEGGMAPDDTVRKIIRWNGDQPGSKAHAITKVGDIPVDTWFQVKAKGEIPELGGDGEPLTSMLPIWSFQDVGTNSEGGEVMYIDDVSLKISSPAGPDPLTITSFEIDDEKDEIRLSWNAVLGALYAVDRSTALGGEEADEGFWEELDDSIIAEDTESIFVDEGAASLGEPRLFYRVRLISLPE
;
A
#
# COMPACT_ATOMS: atom_id res chain seq x y z
N MET A 1 49.10 -14.34 18.57
CA MET A 1 48.22 -15.02 17.63
C MET A 1 46.99 -15.47 18.42
N LYS A 2 45.84 -14.85 18.21
CA LYS A 2 44.59 -15.28 18.83
C LYS A 2 44.12 -16.49 18.02
N VAL A 3 44.21 -17.67 18.57
CA VAL A 3 43.56 -18.86 17.98
C VAL A 3 42.06 -18.71 18.27
N THR A 4 41.29 -18.38 17.26
CA THR A 4 39.84 -18.49 17.34
C THR A 4 39.52 -19.98 17.30
N VAL A 5 39.06 -20.56 18.39
CA VAL A 5 38.53 -21.91 18.42
C VAL A 5 37.24 -21.85 17.56
N PRO A 6 37.11 -22.69 16.51
CA PRO A 6 35.86 -22.76 15.76
C PRO A 6 34.73 -23.13 16.72
N ASN A 7 33.56 -22.48 16.55
CA ASN A 7 32.34 -22.89 17.25
C ASN A 7 31.92 -24.26 16.68
N GLU A 8 32.12 -25.34 17.45
CA GLU A 8 31.84 -26.71 17.01
C GLU A 8 30.34 -27.06 17.08
N ASP A 9 29.59 -26.29 17.82
CA ASP A 9 28.15 -26.52 17.98
C ASP A 9 27.35 -25.86 16.83
N PRO A 10 26.16 -26.38 16.49
CA PRO A 10 25.26 -25.66 15.60
C PRO A 10 24.94 -24.30 16.21
N ASN A 11 24.81 -23.27 15.40
CA ASN A 11 24.55 -21.93 15.90
C ASN A 11 23.48 -21.28 15.01
N LEU A 12 22.32 -21.05 15.59
CA LEU A 12 21.14 -20.48 14.93
C LEU A 12 21.27 -18.97 14.78
N ALA A 13 21.19 -18.49 13.56
CA ALA A 13 21.05 -17.07 13.25
C ALA A 13 19.83 -16.83 12.36
N VAL A 14 18.94 -15.96 12.81
CA VAL A 14 17.72 -15.56 12.09
C VAL A 14 17.34 -14.13 12.49
N SER A 15 16.67 -13.40 11.60
CA SER A 15 16.09 -12.11 11.96
C SER A 15 15.00 -12.29 13.03
N THR A 16 15.05 -11.51 14.10
CA THR A 16 14.05 -11.56 15.18
C THR A 16 12.84 -10.68 14.94
N ILE A 17 12.80 -9.95 13.81
CA ILE A 17 11.69 -9.08 13.41
C ILE A 17 11.44 -9.27 11.92
N ILE A 18 10.20 -9.52 11.56
CA ILE A 18 9.70 -9.49 10.19
C ILE A 18 8.49 -8.58 10.19
N ASP A 19 8.67 -7.40 9.61
CA ASP A 19 7.61 -6.41 9.45
C ASP A 19 7.18 -6.37 7.98
N TYR A 20 5.90 -6.64 7.72
CA TYR A 20 5.30 -6.54 6.39
C TYR A 20 5.08 -5.09 5.95
N GLY A 21 5.12 -4.14 6.90
CA GLY A 21 4.91 -2.72 6.64
C GLY A 21 3.44 -2.36 6.43
N GLU A 22 3.22 -1.27 5.70
CA GLU A 22 1.88 -0.84 5.29
C GLU A 22 1.42 -1.61 4.05
N LEU A 23 0.28 -2.26 4.17
CA LEU A 23 -0.34 -3.10 3.15
C LEU A 23 -1.72 -2.54 2.80
N THR A 24 -2.26 -2.90 1.64
CA THR A 24 -3.60 -2.49 1.24
C THR A 24 -4.60 -3.63 1.44
N GLN A 25 -5.76 -3.32 1.97
CA GLN A 25 -6.88 -4.23 2.12
C GLN A 25 -7.23 -4.92 0.79
N GLY A 26 -7.36 -6.25 0.83
CA GLY A 26 -7.75 -7.05 -0.34
C GLY A 26 -6.63 -7.36 -1.34
N GLU A 27 -5.40 -6.89 -1.12
CA GLU A 27 -4.25 -7.17 -2.01
C GLU A 27 -3.42 -8.40 -1.60
N GLY A 28 -3.76 -9.08 -0.50
CA GLY A 28 -3.05 -10.27 -0.02
C GLY A 28 -3.38 -11.56 -0.79
N PRO A 29 -2.76 -12.70 -0.46
CA PRO A 29 -1.77 -12.86 0.62
C PRO A 29 -0.40 -12.24 0.31
N PHE A 30 0.30 -11.82 1.36
CA PHE A 30 1.63 -11.20 1.25
C PHE A 30 2.70 -12.19 1.69
N THR A 31 3.78 -12.29 0.93
CA THR A 31 4.87 -13.23 1.21
C THR A 31 6.15 -12.48 1.54
N LYS A 32 6.83 -12.90 2.62
CA LYS A 32 8.19 -12.48 2.94
C LYS A 32 9.08 -13.69 3.17
N ARG A 33 10.30 -13.60 2.68
CA ARG A 33 11.33 -14.61 2.90
C ARG A 33 11.98 -14.42 4.26
N ILE A 34 12.16 -15.54 4.99
CA ILE A 34 12.97 -15.62 6.19
C ILE A 34 14.15 -16.52 5.92
N ASP A 35 15.35 -16.02 6.17
CA ASP A 35 16.59 -16.78 6.05
C ASP A 35 17.05 -17.27 7.43
N ILE A 36 17.21 -18.58 7.57
CA ILE A 36 17.68 -19.24 8.78
C ILE A 36 19.06 -19.79 8.48
N SER A 37 20.07 -19.34 9.21
CA SER A 37 21.46 -19.70 8.97
C SER A 37 22.04 -20.50 10.12
N ASN A 38 22.87 -21.49 9.80
CA ASN A 38 23.74 -22.16 10.74
C ASN A 38 25.14 -21.54 10.67
N THR A 39 25.49 -20.70 11.63
CA THR A 39 26.81 -20.07 11.72
C THR A 39 27.86 -20.93 12.43
N GLY A 40 27.46 -22.14 12.87
CA GLY A 40 28.37 -23.16 13.39
C GLY A 40 29.27 -23.72 12.28
N SER A 41 30.40 -24.35 12.66
CA SER A 41 31.45 -24.78 11.72
C SER A 41 31.53 -26.29 11.49
N THR A 42 30.90 -27.11 12.35
CA THR A 42 31.15 -28.59 12.33
C THR A 42 29.90 -29.44 12.39
N LYS A 43 28.82 -28.95 12.98
CA LYS A 43 27.57 -29.71 13.16
C LYS A 43 26.43 -29.11 12.37
N ASP A 44 25.56 -29.97 11.88
CA ASP A 44 24.28 -29.55 11.28
C ASP A 44 23.38 -28.92 12.35
N LEU A 45 22.68 -27.87 12.00
CA LEU A 45 21.60 -27.26 12.80
C LEU A 45 20.27 -27.93 12.42
N ASN A 46 19.55 -28.44 13.42
CA ASN A 46 18.23 -29.02 13.20
C ASN A 46 17.17 -28.11 13.85
N ILE A 47 16.29 -27.58 13.04
CA ILE A 47 15.06 -26.91 13.50
C ILE A 47 13.97 -27.95 13.55
N SER A 48 13.62 -28.38 14.75
CA SER A 48 12.70 -29.49 14.97
C SER A 48 11.25 -29.14 14.73
N ALA A 49 10.87 -27.90 15.02
CA ALA A 49 9.51 -27.41 14.86
C ALA A 49 9.47 -25.88 14.73
N ALA A 50 8.40 -25.39 14.13
CA ALA A 50 8.01 -23.98 14.13
C ALA A 50 6.56 -23.85 14.56
N SER A 51 6.23 -22.79 15.28
CA SER A 51 4.85 -22.53 15.73
C SER A 51 4.56 -21.03 15.80
N PHE A 52 3.33 -20.67 15.44
CA PHE A 52 2.84 -19.30 15.57
C PHE A 52 2.06 -19.12 16.87
N SER A 53 2.20 -17.95 17.49
CA SER A 53 1.50 -17.54 18.71
C SER A 53 1.08 -16.07 18.63
N GLY A 54 0.24 -15.61 19.55
CA GLY A 54 -0.32 -14.26 19.54
C GLY A 54 -1.76 -14.22 19.06
N SER A 55 -2.39 -13.03 19.10
CA SER A 55 -3.80 -12.83 18.73
C SER A 55 -4.09 -13.17 17.29
N ASP A 56 -3.14 -12.83 16.40
CA ASP A 56 -3.32 -12.87 14.96
C ASP A 56 -2.59 -14.05 14.30
N LYS A 57 -2.16 -15.03 15.08
CA LYS A 57 -1.36 -16.18 14.64
C LYS A 57 -1.96 -16.95 13.46
N GLU A 58 -3.28 -17.01 13.36
CA GLU A 58 -3.99 -17.74 12.31
C GLU A 58 -3.87 -17.06 10.92
N LEU A 59 -3.39 -15.81 10.90
CA LEU A 59 -3.16 -15.06 9.67
C LEU A 59 -1.76 -15.32 9.08
N TYR A 60 -0.89 -16.02 9.81
CA TYR A 60 0.47 -16.34 9.38
C TYR A 60 0.64 -17.82 9.14
N SER A 61 1.36 -18.16 8.08
CA SER A 61 1.68 -19.55 7.72
C SER A 61 2.98 -19.61 6.92
N PHE A 62 3.54 -20.80 6.78
CA PHE A 62 4.57 -21.06 5.77
C PHE A 62 3.91 -21.48 4.46
N ALA A 63 4.56 -21.16 3.34
CA ALA A 63 4.11 -21.61 2.01
C ALA A 63 4.14 -23.13 1.88
N GLU A 64 5.12 -23.76 2.54
CA GLU A 64 5.30 -25.21 2.57
C GLU A 64 5.55 -25.70 4.00
N ASP A 65 5.10 -26.90 4.30
CA ASP A 65 5.41 -27.58 5.58
C ASP A 65 6.78 -28.26 5.46
N THR A 66 7.83 -27.52 5.85
CA THR A 66 9.23 -27.91 5.66
C THR A 66 9.91 -28.42 6.91
N PHE A 67 9.21 -28.50 8.04
CA PHE A 67 9.81 -28.95 9.31
C PHE A 67 9.65 -30.46 9.53
N PRO A 68 10.68 -31.15 10.09
CA PRO A 68 11.95 -30.61 10.58
C PRO A 68 12.92 -30.18 9.46
N LEU A 69 13.66 -29.09 9.69
CA LEU A 69 14.60 -28.51 8.74
C LEU A 69 16.04 -28.77 9.21
N LYS A 70 16.91 -29.19 8.29
CA LYS A 70 18.32 -29.45 8.55
C LYS A 70 19.21 -28.53 7.75
N ILE A 71 20.11 -27.79 8.42
CA ILE A 71 21.00 -26.79 7.81
C ILE A 71 22.47 -27.19 8.10
N ALA A 72 23.21 -27.41 7.04
CA ALA A 72 24.63 -27.75 7.15
C ALA A 72 25.45 -26.60 7.77
N PRO A 73 26.63 -26.87 8.34
CA PRO A 73 27.53 -25.85 8.87
C PRO A 73 27.84 -24.78 7.84
N GLY A 74 27.68 -23.49 8.22
CA GLY A 74 27.84 -22.34 7.33
C GLY A 74 26.74 -22.18 6.28
N GLY A 75 25.73 -23.05 6.27
CA GLY A 75 24.60 -23.01 5.33
C GLY A 75 23.47 -22.08 5.77
N THR A 76 22.58 -21.80 4.82
CA THR A 76 21.34 -21.03 5.03
C THR A 76 20.18 -21.76 4.37
N ALA A 77 19.03 -21.78 5.02
CA ALA A 77 17.75 -22.20 4.45
C ALA A 77 16.81 -20.99 4.40
N SER A 78 16.14 -20.82 3.27
CA SER A 78 15.17 -19.77 3.06
C SER A 78 13.77 -20.35 3.06
N LEU A 79 12.85 -19.75 3.81
CA LEU A 79 11.45 -20.13 3.88
C LEU A 79 10.59 -18.96 3.50
N ASP A 80 9.48 -19.21 2.82
CA ASP A 80 8.50 -18.19 2.49
C ASP A 80 7.41 -18.18 3.56
N LEU A 81 7.30 -17.04 4.24
CA LEU A 81 6.33 -16.76 5.28
C LEU A 81 5.19 -15.93 4.70
N ILE A 82 3.97 -16.44 4.82
CA ILE A 82 2.75 -15.84 4.28
C ILE A 82 2.00 -15.12 5.40
N PHE A 83 1.57 -13.89 5.13
CA PHE A 83 0.61 -13.13 5.92
C PHE A 83 -0.66 -12.92 5.11
N ASN A 84 -1.79 -13.42 5.59
CA ASN A 84 -3.09 -13.33 4.92
C ASN A 84 -4.15 -12.69 5.81
N PRO A 85 -4.21 -11.35 5.88
CA PRO A 85 -5.21 -10.63 6.67
C PRO A 85 -6.62 -10.62 6.06
N GLY A 86 -6.80 -11.13 4.84
CA GLY A 86 -8.06 -11.07 4.12
C GLY A 86 -8.50 -9.62 3.87
N VAL A 87 -9.71 -9.28 4.32
CA VAL A 87 -10.30 -7.93 4.20
C VAL A 87 -10.30 -7.14 5.51
N SER A 88 -9.57 -7.61 6.52
CA SER A 88 -9.51 -6.94 7.82
C SER A 88 -8.53 -5.75 7.78
N LEU A 89 -8.89 -4.66 8.48
CA LEU A 89 -8.06 -3.47 8.64
C LEU A 89 -7.42 -3.44 10.02
N GLY A 90 -6.26 -2.81 10.13
CA GLY A 90 -5.58 -2.57 11.41
C GLY A 90 -4.15 -3.08 11.46
N LEU A 91 -3.58 -3.02 12.66
CA LEU A 91 -2.28 -3.59 12.98
C LEU A 91 -2.48 -5.06 13.40
N PHE A 92 -1.68 -5.95 12.83
CA PHE A 92 -1.69 -7.38 13.09
C PHE A 92 -0.33 -7.82 13.59
N GLU A 93 -0.31 -8.54 14.71
CA GLU A 93 0.93 -8.96 15.36
C GLU A 93 0.87 -10.43 15.76
N ALA A 94 1.96 -11.13 15.53
CA ALA A 94 2.15 -12.51 15.98
C ALA A 94 3.62 -12.75 16.33
N SER A 95 3.91 -13.94 16.85
CA SER A 95 5.27 -14.39 17.08
C SER A 95 5.43 -15.79 16.48
N LEU A 96 6.53 -15.98 15.76
CA LEU A 96 6.99 -17.28 15.29
C LEU A 96 8.06 -17.79 16.23
N SER A 97 7.86 -18.97 16.82
CA SER A 97 8.86 -19.69 17.60
C SER A 97 9.52 -20.76 16.72
N LEU A 98 10.84 -20.80 16.73
CA LEU A 98 11.67 -21.81 16.07
C LEU A 98 12.38 -22.62 17.16
N ALA A 99 12.10 -23.92 17.26
CA ALA A 99 12.75 -24.84 18.20
C ALA A 99 13.95 -25.53 17.52
N SER A 100 15.13 -25.44 18.12
CA SER A 100 16.37 -25.94 17.52
C SER A 100 17.20 -26.80 18.50
N ASP A 101 18.23 -27.45 17.96
CA ASP A 101 19.27 -28.17 18.75
C ASP A 101 20.50 -27.30 19.06
N ASP A 102 20.43 -25.99 18.82
CA ASP A 102 21.43 -25.03 19.33
C ASP A 102 21.28 -24.91 20.86
N GLU A 103 22.28 -25.36 21.61
CA GLU A 103 22.25 -25.33 23.09
C GLU A 103 22.20 -23.89 23.64
N THR A 104 22.70 -22.90 22.88
CA THR A 104 22.71 -21.49 23.29
C THR A 104 21.40 -20.77 22.92
N SER A 105 20.71 -21.29 21.92
CA SER A 105 19.46 -20.73 21.38
C SER A 105 18.47 -21.86 21.05
N PRO A 106 18.03 -22.64 22.05
CA PRO A 106 17.16 -23.81 21.81
C PRO A 106 15.76 -23.42 21.33
N GLU A 107 15.39 -22.18 21.55
CA GLU A 107 14.18 -21.56 21.03
C GLU A 107 14.45 -20.10 20.69
N VAL A 108 14.09 -19.69 19.46
CA VAL A 108 14.19 -18.31 19.02
C VAL A 108 12.81 -17.80 18.64
N MET A 109 12.47 -16.62 19.15
CA MET A 109 11.23 -15.91 18.83
C MET A 109 11.48 -14.87 17.74
N VAL A 110 10.64 -14.87 16.71
CA VAL A 110 10.61 -13.88 15.65
C VAL A 110 9.29 -13.12 15.75
N ASN A 111 9.37 -11.81 15.93
CA ASN A 111 8.17 -10.95 15.97
C ASN A 111 7.71 -10.65 14.56
N LEU A 112 6.42 -10.82 14.32
CA LEU A 112 5.77 -10.59 13.04
C LEU A 112 4.81 -9.42 13.19
N SER A 113 4.83 -8.49 12.23
CA SER A 113 3.88 -7.37 12.18
C SER A 113 3.50 -7.00 10.76
N GLY A 114 2.31 -6.41 10.60
CA GLY A 114 1.84 -5.82 9.36
C GLY A 114 0.65 -4.91 9.62
N SER A 115 0.62 -3.74 8.96
CA SER A 115 -0.47 -2.78 9.05
C SER A 115 -1.28 -2.78 7.77
N VAL A 116 -2.56 -3.14 7.84
CA VAL A 116 -3.46 -3.17 6.68
C VAL A 116 -4.34 -1.93 6.69
N LEU A 117 -4.21 -1.13 5.65
CA LEU A 117 -4.94 0.11 5.45
C LEU A 117 -6.00 -0.05 4.37
N ALA A 118 -7.05 0.77 4.44
CA ALA A 118 -8.01 0.87 3.36
C ALA A 118 -7.31 1.31 2.06
N PRO A 119 -7.80 0.88 0.88
CA PRO A 119 -7.28 1.34 -0.40
C PRO A 119 -7.33 2.87 -0.48
N PHE A 120 -6.26 3.46 -1.02
CA PHE A 120 -6.22 4.90 -1.25
C PHE A 120 -7.37 5.31 -2.18
N LYS A 121 -8.25 6.19 -1.70
CA LYS A 121 -9.36 6.70 -2.49
C LYS A 121 -8.90 7.94 -3.24
N GLY A 122 -8.95 7.87 -4.56
CA GLY A 122 -8.55 8.98 -5.41
C GLY A 122 -8.86 8.73 -6.87
N GLU A 123 -8.77 9.78 -7.66
CA GLU A 123 -8.87 9.71 -9.10
C GLU A 123 -7.58 9.10 -9.69
N GLU A 124 -7.73 8.06 -10.52
CA GLU A 124 -6.62 7.44 -11.25
C GLU A 124 -6.22 8.31 -12.44
N LEU A 125 -4.95 8.67 -12.52
CA LEU A 125 -4.41 9.51 -13.57
C LEU A 125 -3.66 8.72 -14.66
N ILE A 126 -3.38 7.44 -14.41
CA ILE A 126 -2.66 6.61 -15.37
C ILE A 126 -3.65 5.87 -16.26
N ILE A 127 -3.49 6.01 -17.57
CA ILE A 127 -4.26 5.27 -18.56
C ILE A 127 -3.47 4.03 -18.92
N ASN A 128 -4.16 2.89 -19.04
CA ASN A 128 -3.56 1.60 -19.39
C ASN A 128 -2.36 1.25 -18.48
N GLY A 129 -2.49 1.55 -17.18
CA GLY A 129 -1.49 1.16 -16.20
C GLY A 129 -1.51 -0.34 -15.89
N ASP A 130 -2.60 -1.00 -16.22
CA ASP A 130 -2.84 -2.44 -16.18
C ASP A 130 -2.45 -3.16 -17.47
N PHE A 131 -2.02 -2.42 -18.52
CA PHE A 131 -1.62 -2.93 -19.84
C PHE A 131 -2.66 -3.77 -20.58
N GLU A 132 -3.94 -3.70 -20.22
CA GLU A 132 -5.02 -4.50 -20.79
C GLU A 132 -5.49 -4.04 -22.18
N SER A 133 -4.92 -2.96 -22.72
CA SER A 133 -5.13 -2.59 -24.14
C SER A 133 -4.46 -3.55 -25.12
N GLY A 134 -3.63 -4.48 -24.63
CA GLY A 134 -2.89 -5.45 -25.46
C GLY A 134 -1.66 -4.87 -26.16
N ASP A 135 -1.27 -3.65 -25.80
CA ASP A 135 -0.10 -2.94 -26.34
C ASP A 135 0.38 -1.84 -25.35
N LEU A 136 1.31 -1.01 -25.78
CA LEU A 136 1.80 0.16 -25.03
C LEU A 136 0.96 1.43 -25.31
N THR A 137 -0.32 1.32 -25.61
CA THR A 137 -1.20 2.50 -25.73
C THR A 137 -1.10 3.36 -24.47
N ALA A 138 -0.95 4.67 -24.63
CA ALA A 138 -0.65 5.68 -23.62
C ALA A 138 0.78 5.66 -23.04
N TRP A 139 1.58 4.66 -23.33
CA TRP A 139 2.98 4.58 -22.93
C TRP A 139 3.93 4.95 -24.06
N ARG A 140 5.09 5.51 -23.69
CA ARG A 140 6.11 5.85 -24.65
C ARG A 140 6.83 4.60 -25.13
N ASP A 141 6.70 4.34 -26.44
CA ASP A 141 7.50 3.28 -27.09
C ASP A 141 8.99 3.61 -27.04
N ASN A 142 9.77 2.68 -26.54
CA ASN A 142 11.23 2.74 -26.51
C ASN A 142 11.84 1.34 -26.46
N ALA A 143 13.08 1.21 -26.89
CA ALA A 143 13.77 -0.08 -27.00
C ALA A 143 14.01 -0.79 -25.65
N ARG A 144 13.67 -0.20 -24.52
CA ARG A 144 13.91 -0.74 -23.17
C ARG A 144 12.63 -1.00 -22.40
N PHE A 145 11.49 -0.69 -22.99
CA PHE A 145 10.20 -0.92 -22.37
C PHE A 145 9.23 -1.44 -23.45
N ASN A 146 8.76 -2.64 -23.25
CA ASN A 146 7.93 -3.38 -24.20
C ASN A 146 6.65 -3.86 -23.52
N TYR A 147 5.64 -4.18 -24.30
CA TYR A 147 4.48 -4.95 -23.85
C TYR A 147 4.82 -6.44 -23.84
N THR A 148 4.29 -7.16 -22.85
CA THR A 148 4.35 -8.63 -22.77
C THR A 148 3.02 -9.21 -22.33
N SER A 149 2.73 -10.44 -22.76
CA SER A 149 1.63 -11.29 -22.28
C SER A 149 2.13 -12.59 -21.64
N GLU A 150 3.44 -12.72 -21.45
CA GLU A 150 4.03 -13.95 -20.91
C GLU A 150 4.14 -13.96 -19.40
N THR A 151 4.43 -12.80 -18.80
CA THR A 151 4.56 -12.62 -17.36
C THR A 151 3.67 -11.48 -16.93
N VAL A 152 2.49 -11.80 -16.45
CA VAL A 152 1.45 -10.84 -16.04
C VAL A 152 1.08 -11.05 -14.59
N ARG A 153 0.71 -9.97 -13.90
CA ARG A 153 0.18 -10.01 -12.53
C ARG A 153 -1.32 -10.26 -12.54
N SER A 154 -2.01 -9.48 -13.34
CA SER A 154 -3.45 -9.56 -13.52
C SER A 154 -3.81 -9.41 -14.99
N GLY A 155 -5.00 -9.86 -15.40
CA GLY A 155 -5.44 -9.72 -16.78
C GLY A 155 -4.60 -10.48 -17.81
N GLU A 156 -4.29 -9.84 -18.94
CA GLU A 156 -3.65 -10.44 -20.10
C GLU A 156 -2.33 -9.74 -20.51
N GLY A 157 -1.99 -8.60 -19.89
CA GLY A 157 -0.84 -7.77 -20.27
C GLY A 157 -0.01 -7.25 -19.11
N ALA A 158 1.25 -6.95 -19.39
CA ALA A 158 2.18 -6.28 -18.50
C ALA A 158 3.24 -5.49 -19.29
N GLY A 159 3.99 -4.63 -18.61
CA GLY A 159 5.17 -3.98 -19.15
C GLY A 159 6.44 -4.78 -18.84
N GLU A 160 7.36 -4.82 -19.80
CA GLU A 160 8.67 -5.47 -19.66
C GLU A 160 9.77 -4.45 -19.83
N PHE A 161 10.61 -4.28 -18.82
CA PHE A 161 11.87 -3.57 -18.91
C PHE A 161 12.96 -4.51 -19.38
N ASN A 162 13.71 -4.08 -20.41
CA ASN A 162 14.88 -4.76 -20.92
C ASN A 162 16.13 -3.89 -20.77
N LEU A 163 17.13 -4.38 -20.04
CA LEU A 163 18.45 -3.77 -20.02
C LEU A 163 19.20 -4.10 -21.30
N LEU A 164 19.54 -3.07 -22.04
CA LEU A 164 20.43 -3.20 -23.20
C LEU A 164 21.87 -3.04 -22.73
N ALA A 165 22.80 -3.78 -23.36
CA ALA A 165 24.21 -3.72 -23.04
C ALA A 165 24.75 -2.27 -23.01
N GLY A 166 25.48 -1.94 -21.93
CA GLY A 166 26.05 -0.61 -21.73
C GLY A 166 25.06 0.49 -21.31
N ASN A 167 23.80 0.16 -21.05
CA ASN A 167 22.81 1.11 -20.58
C ASN A 167 22.56 0.95 -19.09
N GLN A 168 22.71 2.03 -18.37
CA GLN A 168 22.59 2.08 -16.91
C GLN A 168 21.18 2.40 -16.42
N TRP A 169 20.20 2.60 -17.32
CA TRP A 169 18.83 2.88 -16.89
C TRP A 169 17.81 2.79 -18.02
N GLY A 170 16.56 2.48 -17.67
CA GLY A 170 15.39 2.50 -18.51
C GLY A 170 14.22 3.19 -17.82
N GLU A 171 13.26 3.63 -18.60
CA GLU A 171 12.11 4.39 -18.10
C GLU A 171 10.84 3.98 -18.83
N ALA A 172 9.77 3.77 -18.06
CA ALA A 172 8.40 3.81 -18.53
C ALA A 172 7.85 5.21 -18.27
N ARG A 173 7.38 5.87 -19.32
CA ARG A 173 6.77 7.19 -19.28
C ARG A 173 5.49 7.18 -20.08
N LEU A 174 4.55 8.04 -19.74
CA LEU A 174 3.36 8.26 -20.56
C LEU A 174 3.76 8.84 -21.93
N ALA A 175 3.12 8.36 -23.00
CA ALA A 175 3.33 8.86 -24.37
C ALA A 175 2.60 10.18 -24.59
N ALA A 176 1.34 10.20 -24.13
CA ALA A 176 0.51 11.39 -24.10
C ALA A 176 -0.49 11.18 -22.96
N PRO A 177 -0.47 11.99 -21.92
CA PRO A 177 -1.47 11.89 -20.87
C PRO A 177 -2.85 12.17 -21.44
N SER A 178 -3.87 11.59 -20.80
CA SER A 178 -5.26 11.97 -21.09
C SER A 178 -5.46 13.45 -20.84
N PRO A 179 -6.31 14.14 -21.65
CA PRO A 179 -6.30 15.59 -21.71
C PRO A 179 -6.44 16.27 -20.34
N PRO A 180 -5.80 17.45 -20.18
CA PRO A 180 -5.06 18.12 -21.25
C PRO A 180 -3.55 17.87 -21.17
N ALA A 181 -2.98 17.32 -22.23
CA ALA A 181 -1.54 17.35 -22.43
C ALA A 181 -1.09 18.78 -22.58
N LEU A 182 -0.01 19.16 -21.90
CA LEU A 182 0.60 20.47 -22.10
C LEU A 182 1.23 20.53 -23.49
N PRO A 183 0.99 21.58 -24.29
CA PRO A 183 1.48 21.68 -25.66
C PRO A 183 3.00 21.49 -25.78
N ASP A 184 3.74 21.98 -24.80
CA ASP A 184 5.21 21.96 -24.77
C ASP A 184 5.80 20.75 -24.01
N SER A 185 4.97 19.93 -23.35
CA SER A 185 5.40 18.75 -22.60
C SER A 185 4.33 17.65 -22.65
N PRO A 186 4.20 16.97 -23.79
CA PRO A 186 3.10 16.02 -24.04
C PRO A 186 3.11 14.79 -23.12
N GLN A 187 4.17 14.58 -22.35
CA GLN A 187 4.30 13.48 -21.39
C GLN A 187 3.94 13.88 -19.96
N SER A 188 3.67 15.15 -19.72
CA SER A 188 3.33 15.69 -18.40
C SER A 188 1.83 15.82 -18.24
N LEU A 189 1.37 15.46 -17.04
CA LEU A 189 0.01 15.73 -16.58
C LEU A 189 -0.09 17.20 -16.18
N GLU A 190 -1.18 17.87 -16.53
CA GLU A 190 -1.48 19.20 -16.02
C GLU A 190 -1.77 19.14 -14.52
N VAL A 191 -1.25 20.10 -13.78
CA VAL A 191 -1.59 20.31 -12.37
C VAL A 191 -2.44 21.56 -12.27
N THR A 192 -3.70 21.40 -11.92
CA THR A 192 -4.63 22.48 -11.68
C THR A 192 -4.50 23.02 -10.25
N PRO A 193 -4.88 24.29 -9.98
CA PRO A 193 -4.75 24.88 -8.66
C PRO A 193 -5.46 24.10 -7.54
N ASP A 194 -6.55 23.41 -7.86
CA ASP A 194 -7.29 22.59 -6.91
C ASP A 194 -6.60 21.25 -6.57
N MET A 195 -5.56 20.86 -7.30
CA MET A 195 -4.72 19.70 -6.99
C MET A 195 -3.65 20.02 -5.95
N ILE A 196 -3.27 21.28 -5.78
CA ILE A 196 -2.23 21.69 -4.84
C ILE A 196 -2.63 21.32 -3.41
N GLY A 197 -1.71 20.70 -2.66
CA GLY A 197 -1.93 20.22 -1.30
C GLY A 197 -2.72 18.92 -1.19
N LYS A 198 -3.25 18.38 -2.29
CA LYS A 198 -3.89 17.06 -2.27
C LYS A 198 -2.86 15.96 -2.08
N ALA A 199 -3.24 14.94 -1.30
CA ALA A 199 -2.43 13.74 -1.17
C ALA A 199 -2.44 12.94 -2.48
N TYR A 200 -1.34 12.24 -2.75
CA TYR A 200 -1.26 11.27 -3.84
C TYR A 200 -0.67 9.94 -3.37
N GLU A 201 -1.06 8.86 -4.03
CA GLU A 201 -0.41 7.57 -3.95
C GLU A 201 0.08 7.16 -5.34
N TYR A 202 1.34 6.79 -5.42
CA TYR A 202 2.06 6.44 -6.63
C TYR A 202 2.62 5.04 -6.49
N SER A 203 2.16 4.07 -7.27
CA SER A 203 2.48 2.66 -7.09
C SER A 203 2.73 1.93 -8.40
N ALA A 204 3.35 0.77 -8.29
CA ALA A 204 3.42 -0.24 -9.33
C ALA A 204 3.75 -1.59 -8.71
N TRP A 205 3.38 -2.66 -9.39
CA TRP A 205 3.85 -4.00 -9.08
C TRP A 205 5.03 -4.35 -9.96
N TYR A 206 6.03 -5.00 -9.36
CA TYR A 206 7.24 -5.45 -10.03
C TYR A 206 7.41 -6.94 -9.85
N TYR A 207 7.88 -7.61 -10.89
CA TYR A 207 8.26 -9.01 -10.86
C TYR A 207 9.70 -9.15 -11.34
N ARG A 208 10.51 -9.78 -10.51
CA ARG A 208 11.91 -10.07 -10.78
C ARG A 208 12.08 -11.56 -11.01
N PRO A 209 12.41 -12.04 -12.24
CA PRO A 209 12.70 -13.45 -12.44
C PRO A 209 14.00 -13.84 -11.74
N SER A 210 14.08 -15.07 -11.25
CA SER A 210 15.29 -15.64 -10.64
C SER A 210 16.39 -15.90 -11.67
N GLU A 211 15.99 -16.17 -12.93
CA GLU A 211 16.90 -16.33 -14.07
C GLU A 211 16.73 -15.14 -15.04
N GLY A 212 17.84 -14.50 -15.41
CA GLY A 212 17.83 -13.36 -16.31
C GLY A 212 17.22 -12.07 -15.75
N GLY A 213 16.87 -12.06 -14.45
CA GLY A 213 16.39 -10.87 -13.78
C GLY A 213 17.49 -9.90 -13.40
N MET A 214 17.10 -8.64 -13.14
CA MET A 214 18.02 -7.58 -12.71
C MET A 214 18.79 -7.95 -11.44
N ALA A 215 20.00 -7.42 -11.30
CA ALA A 215 20.89 -7.71 -10.19
C ALA A 215 20.37 -7.15 -8.85
N PRO A 216 20.70 -7.75 -7.69
CA PRO A 216 20.18 -7.32 -6.38
C PRO A 216 20.57 -5.90 -5.96
N ASP A 217 21.70 -5.39 -6.45
CA ASP A 217 22.21 -4.03 -6.15
C ASP A 217 21.63 -2.94 -7.07
N ASP A 218 20.91 -3.33 -8.12
CA ASP A 218 20.15 -2.42 -8.95
C ASP A 218 18.99 -1.78 -8.20
N THR A 219 18.40 -0.74 -8.80
CA THR A 219 17.31 -0.03 -8.16
C THR A 219 16.13 0.18 -9.11
N VAL A 220 14.92 0.05 -8.57
CA VAL A 220 13.71 0.58 -9.17
C VAL A 220 13.39 1.93 -8.54
N ARG A 221 12.91 2.85 -9.35
CA ARG A 221 12.63 4.21 -8.91
C ARG A 221 11.26 4.64 -9.39
N LYS A 222 10.50 5.27 -8.51
CA LYS A 222 9.32 6.05 -8.83
C LYS A 222 9.67 7.51 -8.66
N ILE A 223 9.55 8.27 -9.73
CA ILE A 223 9.94 9.67 -9.79
C ILE A 223 8.74 10.47 -10.27
N ILE A 224 8.44 11.58 -9.62
CA ILE A 224 7.61 12.64 -10.19
C ILE A 224 8.48 13.84 -10.37
N ARG A 225 8.53 14.38 -11.60
CA ARG A 225 9.20 15.62 -11.92
C ARG A 225 8.17 16.73 -11.96
N TRP A 226 8.34 17.69 -11.06
CA TRP A 226 7.47 18.83 -10.93
C TRP A 226 7.93 19.96 -11.91
N ASN A 227 7.03 20.47 -12.74
CA ASN A 227 7.31 21.40 -13.85
C ASN A 227 8.28 20.83 -14.90
N GLY A 228 8.11 19.54 -15.26
CA GLY A 228 8.83 18.93 -16.37
C GLY A 228 10.25 18.43 -16.04
N ASP A 229 11.07 18.31 -17.05
CA ASP A 229 12.39 17.63 -17.02
C ASP A 229 13.51 18.51 -16.43
N GLN A 230 13.24 19.25 -15.37
CA GLN A 230 14.16 20.20 -14.76
C GLN A 230 15.13 19.55 -13.76
N PRO A 231 16.33 20.14 -13.55
CA PRO A 231 17.23 19.75 -12.48
C PRO A 231 16.55 19.95 -11.13
N GLY A 232 16.49 18.92 -10.30
CA GLY A 232 15.84 18.98 -8.99
C GLY A 232 14.66 18.03 -8.81
N SER A 233 14.33 17.25 -9.84
CA SER A 233 13.40 16.13 -9.72
C SER A 233 13.82 15.22 -8.59
N LYS A 234 12.94 14.96 -7.65
CA LYS A 234 13.22 14.03 -6.55
C LYS A 234 12.66 12.65 -6.91
N ALA A 235 13.49 11.63 -6.79
CA ALA A 235 12.98 10.27 -6.70
C ALA A 235 12.14 10.18 -5.43
N HIS A 236 10.84 9.85 -5.57
CA HIS A 236 9.93 9.74 -4.43
C HIS A 236 10.08 8.42 -3.71
N ALA A 237 10.45 7.36 -4.41
CA ALA A 237 10.83 6.09 -3.83
C ALA A 237 11.94 5.43 -4.65
N ILE A 238 12.91 4.88 -3.94
CA ILE A 238 13.97 4.06 -4.49
C ILE A 238 13.95 2.76 -3.70
N THR A 239 13.81 1.65 -4.42
CA THR A 239 13.83 0.31 -3.84
C THR A 239 14.97 -0.46 -4.49
N LYS A 240 15.80 -1.14 -3.69
CA LYS A 240 16.80 -2.06 -4.24
C LYS A 240 16.09 -3.26 -4.85
N VAL A 241 16.57 -3.70 -5.98
CA VAL A 241 16.04 -4.89 -6.66
C VAL A 241 16.18 -6.13 -5.77
N GLY A 242 17.22 -6.19 -4.93
CA GLY A 242 17.41 -7.23 -3.94
C GLY A 242 16.35 -7.29 -2.84
N ASP A 243 15.63 -6.20 -2.60
CA ASP A 243 14.52 -6.16 -1.65
C ASP A 243 13.19 -6.68 -2.27
N ILE A 244 13.17 -6.86 -3.60
CA ILE A 244 12.04 -7.44 -4.34
C ILE A 244 12.24 -8.96 -4.39
N PRO A 245 11.31 -9.75 -3.85
CA PRO A 245 11.36 -11.20 -3.92
C PRO A 245 11.48 -11.69 -5.37
N VAL A 246 12.25 -12.75 -5.63
CA VAL A 246 12.32 -13.37 -6.96
C VAL A 246 11.06 -14.20 -7.22
N ASP A 247 10.67 -14.29 -8.48
CA ASP A 247 9.55 -15.11 -8.97
C ASP A 247 8.21 -14.83 -8.27
N THR A 248 8.06 -13.58 -7.76
CA THR A 248 6.85 -13.13 -7.07
C THR A 248 6.59 -11.66 -7.39
N TRP A 249 5.34 -11.31 -7.64
CA TRP A 249 4.93 -9.92 -7.80
C TRP A 249 4.99 -9.19 -6.45
N PHE A 250 5.64 -8.05 -6.44
CA PHE A 250 5.86 -7.23 -5.26
C PHE A 250 5.48 -5.78 -5.53
N GLN A 251 4.62 -5.20 -4.66
CA GLN A 251 4.17 -3.83 -4.84
C GLN A 251 5.15 -2.84 -4.19
N VAL A 252 5.49 -1.79 -4.93
CA VAL A 252 6.25 -0.64 -4.43
C VAL A 252 5.35 0.58 -4.48
N LYS A 253 5.18 1.26 -3.33
CA LYS A 253 4.33 2.44 -3.16
C LYS A 253 5.14 3.66 -2.74
N ALA A 254 4.64 4.84 -3.06
CA ALA A 254 5.07 6.11 -2.51
C ALA A 254 3.86 7.01 -2.32
N LYS A 255 3.84 7.77 -1.23
CA LYS A 255 2.79 8.73 -0.90
C LYS A 255 3.39 10.11 -0.72
N GLY A 256 2.63 11.15 -0.94
CA GLY A 256 3.04 12.51 -0.71
C GLY A 256 1.90 13.48 -0.94
N GLU A 257 2.22 14.76 -0.91
CA GLU A 257 1.31 15.85 -1.23
C GLU A 257 1.81 16.60 -2.46
N ILE A 258 0.90 17.12 -3.27
CA ILE A 258 1.23 17.90 -4.47
C ILE A 258 1.74 19.27 -4.00
N PRO A 259 2.99 19.65 -4.31
CA PRO A 259 3.57 20.89 -3.80
C PRO A 259 3.01 22.12 -4.53
N GLU A 260 3.14 23.30 -3.91
CA GLU A 260 2.78 24.59 -4.53
C GLU A 260 3.76 24.99 -5.63
N LEU A 261 5.03 24.61 -5.48
CA LEU A 261 6.12 25.01 -6.38
C LEU A 261 6.76 23.79 -7.05
N GLY A 262 7.13 23.94 -8.30
CA GLY A 262 7.93 22.99 -9.03
C GLY A 262 9.39 22.92 -8.53
N GLY A 263 10.17 22.00 -9.11
CA GLY A 263 11.61 21.88 -8.83
C GLY A 263 12.43 23.06 -9.32
N ASP A 264 11.87 23.89 -10.17
CA ASP A 264 12.42 25.17 -10.69
C ASP A 264 12.12 26.37 -9.76
N GLY A 265 11.30 26.19 -8.72
CA GLY A 265 10.87 27.25 -7.81
C GLY A 265 9.70 28.09 -8.31
N GLU A 266 9.16 27.78 -9.48
CA GLU A 266 7.98 28.45 -10.03
C GLU A 266 6.68 27.74 -9.60
N PRO A 267 5.52 28.41 -9.68
CA PRO A 267 4.23 27.76 -9.39
C PRO A 267 4.06 26.48 -10.19
N LEU A 268 3.60 25.43 -9.52
CA LEU A 268 3.44 24.12 -10.14
C LEU A 268 2.28 24.13 -11.15
N THR A 269 2.57 23.73 -12.36
CA THR A 269 1.59 23.63 -13.47
C THR A 269 1.58 22.25 -14.12
N SER A 270 2.60 21.44 -13.84
CA SER A 270 2.71 20.13 -14.47
C SER A 270 3.47 19.12 -13.62
N MET A 271 3.14 17.83 -13.77
CA MET A 271 3.89 16.72 -13.21
C MET A 271 4.18 15.67 -14.29
N LEU A 272 5.40 15.13 -14.25
CA LEU A 272 5.84 14.05 -15.13
C LEU A 272 6.13 12.80 -14.28
N PRO A 273 5.21 11.84 -14.21
CA PRO A 273 5.44 10.58 -13.53
C PRO A 273 6.34 9.67 -14.37
N ILE A 274 7.29 9.02 -13.72
CA ILE A 274 8.27 8.14 -14.33
C ILE A 274 8.47 6.93 -13.45
N TRP A 275 8.35 5.74 -14.04
CA TRP A 275 8.80 4.49 -13.47
C TRP A 275 10.11 4.13 -14.14
N SER A 276 11.15 4.00 -13.37
CA SER A 276 12.47 3.71 -13.94
C SER A 276 13.18 2.63 -13.15
N PHE A 277 14.09 1.97 -13.82
CA PHE A 277 15.09 1.14 -13.19
C PHE A 277 16.48 1.69 -13.50
N GLN A 278 17.42 1.44 -12.62
CA GLN A 278 18.82 1.80 -12.82
C GLN A 278 19.70 0.62 -12.46
N ASP A 279 20.52 0.20 -13.42
CA ASP A 279 21.68 -0.61 -13.20
C ASP A 279 22.75 0.22 -12.46
N VAL A 280 23.09 -0.19 -11.25
CA VAL A 280 24.11 0.44 -10.41
C VAL A 280 25.47 -0.25 -10.59
N GLY A 281 25.47 -1.44 -11.17
CA GLY A 281 26.65 -2.23 -11.47
C GLY A 281 27.43 -1.70 -12.67
N THR A 282 28.68 -2.17 -12.80
CA THR A 282 29.59 -1.77 -13.90
C THR A 282 29.48 -2.70 -15.11
N ASN A 283 28.62 -3.71 -15.09
CA ASN A 283 28.69 -4.86 -15.99
C ASN A 283 27.33 -5.31 -16.55
N SER A 284 26.46 -4.41 -16.99
CA SER A 284 25.32 -4.92 -17.72
C SER A 284 25.78 -5.44 -19.09
N GLU A 285 25.80 -6.77 -19.21
CA GLU A 285 26.02 -7.45 -20.51
C GLU A 285 24.77 -7.29 -21.39
N GLY A 286 23.68 -6.79 -20.83
CA GLY A 286 22.34 -6.68 -21.44
C GLY A 286 21.58 -7.99 -21.36
N GLY A 287 20.26 -7.90 -21.57
CA GLY A 287 19.35 -9.05 -21.51
C GLY A 287 18.75 -9.32 -20.14
N GLU A 288 19.06 -8.50 -19.15
CA GLU A 288 18.39 -8.54 -17.86
C GLU A 288 16.99 -7.94 -17.99
N VAL A 289 16.01 -8.56 -17.33
CA VAL A 289 14.61 -8.17 -17.41
C VAL A 289 13.99 -7.90 -16.05
N MET A 290 12.98 -7.06 -16.02
CA MET A 290 12.05 -6.88 -14.92
C MET A 290 10.67 -6.55 -15.50
N TYR A 291 9.64 -7.08 -14.89
CA TYR A 291 8.27 -6.82 -15.32
C TYR A 291 7.60 -5.81 -14.38
N ILE A 292 6.65 -5.06 -14.93
CA ILE A 292 5.85 -4.07 -14.19
C ILE A 292 4.39 -4.21 -14.61
N ASP A 293 3.50 -4.09 -13.63
CA ASP A 293 2.06 -4.19 -13.87
C ASP A 293 1.28 -3.34 -12.86
N ASP A 294 -0.01 -3.10 -13.15
CA ASP A 294 -0.92 -2.32 -12.30
C ASP A 294 -0.28 -1.01 -11.80
N VAL A 295 0.26 -0.28 -12.75
CA VAL A 295 0.88 1.03 -12.54
C VAL A 295 -0.20 2.06 -12.25
N SER A 296 -0.06 2.81 -11.15
CA SER A 296 -1.08 3.72 -10.66
C SER A 296 -0.47 5.01 -10.13
N LEU A 297 -1.12 6.12 -10.39
CA LEU A 297 -0.95 7.41 -9.72
C LEU A 297 -2.33 7.97 -9.41
N LYS A 298 -2.73 7.89 -8.16
CA LYS A 298 -4.00 8.42 -7.68
C LYS A 298 -3.78 9.71 -6.92
N ILE A 299 -4.61 10.69 -7.20
CA ILE A 299 -4.69 11.93 -6.40
C ILE A 299 -5.95 11.82 -5.57
N SER A 300 -5.85 12.11 -4.27
CA SER A 300 -7.04 12.18 -3.44
C SER A 300 -8.01 13.15 -4.11
N SER A 301 -9.21 12.69 -4.37
CA SER A 301 -10.32 13.62 -4.59
C SER A 301 -10.20 14.66 -3.49
N PRO A 302 -10.56 15.95 -3.74
CA PRO A 302 -10.78 16.86 -2.63
C PRO A 302 -11.56 16.02 -1.63
N ALA A 303 -11.05 15.91 -0.41
CA ALA A 303 -11.66 15.04 0.57
C ALA A 303 -13.16 15.27 0.48
N GLY A 304 -13.82 14.41 -0.28
CA GLY A 304 -15.23 14.26 -0.08
C GLY A 304 -15.28 13.94 1.39
N PRO A 305 -16.16 14.53 2.16
CA PRO A 305 -16.18 14.35 3.58
C PRO A 305 -15.94 12.87 3.84
N ASP A 306 -15.05 12.55 4.77
CA ASP A 306 -14.92 11.19 5.29
C ASP A 306 -16.32 10.61 5.36
N PRO A 307 -16.54 9.36 4.92
CA PRO A 307 -17.91 8.84 4.83
C PRO A 307 -18.61 9.21 6.13
N LEU A 308 -19.70 9.96 5.98
CA LEU A 308 -20.45 10.52 7.09
C LEU A 308 -20.65 9.44 8.15
N THR A 309 -19.99 9.62 9.27
CA THR A 309 -19.92 8.62 10.34
C THR A 309 -20.37 9.28 11.62
N ILE A 310 -21.32 8.67 12.32
CA ILE A 310 -21.70 9.08 13.68
C ILE A 310 -20.53 8.67 14.59
N THR A 311 -19.87 9.68 15.18
CA THR A 311 -18.69 9.51 16.04
C THR A 311 -19.07 9.23 17.48
N SER A 312 -20.22 9.78 17.94
CA SER A 312 -20.78 9.46 19.24
C SER A 312 -22.30 9.49 19.23
N PHE A 313 -22.87 8.74 20.17
CA PHE A 313 -24.28 8.71 20.48
C PHE A 313 -24.45 8.62 21.99
N GLU A 314 -25.03 9.64 22.62
CA GLU A 314 -25.19 9.74 24.06
C GLU A 314 -26.65 9.97 24.43
N ILE A 315 -27.11 9.31 25.49
CA ILE A 315 -28.44 9.51 26.05
C ILE A 315 -28.24 10.12 27.44
N ASP A 316 -28.84 11.28 27.69
CA ASP A 316 -28.87 11.97 28.98
C ASP A 316 -30.28 11.95 29.54
N ASP A 317 -30.61 10.93 30.31
CA ASP A 317 -31.93 10.75 30.92
C ASP A 317 -32.26 11.87 31.94
N GLU A 318 -31.25 12.52 32.54
CA GLU A 318 -31.45 13.61 33.51
C GLU A 318 -31.91 14.91 32.82
N LYS A 319 -31.44 15.12 31.58
CA LYS A 319 -31.79 16.27 30.77
C LYS A 319 -32.87 16.01 29.74
N ASP A 320 -33.26 14.73 29.58
CA ASP A 320 -34.19 14.30 28.55
C ASP A 320 -33.69 14.61 27.13
N GLU A 321 -32.38 14.37 26.89
CA GLU A 321 -31.70 14.68 25.66
C GLU A 321 -31.05 13.41 25.02
N ILE A 322 -31.08 13.34 23.69
CA ILE A 322 -30.23 12.43 22.91
C ILE A 322 -29.26 13.30 22.09
N ARG A 323 -27.98 13.04 22.25
CA ARG A 323 -26.92 13.76 21.57
C ARG A 323 -26.24 12.88 20.53
N LEU A 324 -26.13 13.39 19.30
CA LEU A 324 -25.40 12.79 18.19
C LEU A 324 -24.22 13.67 17.82
N SER A 325 -23.05 13.07 17.62
CA SER A 325 -21.90 13.74 16.99
C SER A 325 -21.52 12.97 15.73
N TRP A 326 -21.06 13.69 14.71
CA TRP A 326 -20.56 13.10 13.47
C TRP A 326 -19.40 13.91 12.90
N ASN A 327 -18.56 13.22 12.11
CA ASN A 327 -17.51 13.89 11.35
C ASN A 327 -18.15 14.82 10.30
N ALA A 328 -17.71 16.06 10.27
CA ALA A 328 -18.30 17.10 9.44
C ALA A 328 -17.25 17.79 8.56
N VAL A 329 -17.70 18.35 7.44
CA VAL A 329 -16.91 19.25 6.60
C VAL A 329 -17.27 20.67 6.97
N LEU A 330 -16.29 21.46 7.36
CA LEU A 330 -16.46 22.87 7.72
C LEU A 330 -17.25 23.61 6.62
N GLY A 331 -18.35 24.24 7.01
CA GLY A 331 -19.23 24.97 6.10
C GLY A 331 -20.24 24.13 5.32
N ALA A 332 -20.22 22.81 5.44
CA ALA A 332 -21.23 21.94 4.82
C ALA A 332 -22.54 21.98 5.59
N LEU A 333 -23.64 21.80 4.87
CA LEU A 333 -25.01 21.78 5.39
C LEU A 333 -25.47 20.34 5.60
N TYR A 334 -25.98 20.03 6.78
CA TYR A 334 -26.48 18.71 7.18
C TYR A 334 -27.95 18.78 7.61
N ALA A 335 -28.60 17.61 7.51
CA ALA A 335 -29.89 17.35 8.12
C ALA A 335 -29.85 16.16 9.06
N VAL A 336 -30.69 16.19 10.10
CA VAL A 336 -30.90 15.07 11.03
C VAL A 336 -32.34 14.65 10.98
N ASP A 337 -32.56 13.36 10.78
CA ASP A 337 -33.89 12.76 10.81
C ASP A 337 -33.99 11.70 11.91
N ARG A 338 -35.19 11.49 12.42
CA ARG A 338 -35.53 10.49 13.44
C ARG A 338 -36.61 9.54 12.94
N SER A 339 -36.59 8.27 13.39
CA SER A 339 -37.65 7.29 13.13
C SER A 339 -37.84 6.35 14.31
N THR A 340 -39.05 5.82 14.48
CA THR A 340 -39.38 4.75 15.42
C THR A 340 -39.24 3.34 14.80
N ALA A 341 -39.01 3.24 13.49
CA ALA A 341 -38.88 2.01 12.77
C ALA A 341 -37.75 2.08 11.73
N LEU A 342 -36.97 1.00 11.60
CA LEU A 342 -36.11 0.79 10.43
C LEU A 342 -37.00 0.26 9.30
N GLY A 343 -37.11 0.98 8.20
CA GLY A 343 -37.81 0.55 6.99
C GLY A 343 -37.16 -0.68 6.36
N GLY A 344 -37.96 -1.52 5.67
CA GLY A 344 -37.47 -2.59 4.82
C GLY A 344 -36.77 -2.07 3.53
N GLU A 345 -36.42 -2.97 2.59
CA GLU A 345 -35.57 -2.73 1.40
C GLU A 345 -35.98 -1.58 0.45
N GLU A 346 -37.18 -1.03 0.61
CA GLU A 346 -37.60 0.25 0.02
C GLU A 346 -37.79 1.24 1.17
N ALA A 347 -36.80 2.08 1.41
CA ALA A 347 -36.87 3.18 2.37
C ALA A 347 -37.94 4.18 1.87
N ASP A 348 -39.19 3.94 2.25
CA ASP A 348 -40.31 4.89 2.05
C ASP A 348 -39.99 6.15 2.87
N GLU A 349 -39.86 7.29 2.22
CA GLU A 349 -39.54 8.59 2.85
C GLU A 349 -40.53 8.95 4.01
N GLY A 350 -41.68 8.25 4.10
CA GLY A 350 -42.71 8.46 5.08
C GLY A 350 -42.42 7.98 6.51
N PHE A 351 -41.31 7.28 6.76
CA PHE A 351 -40.97 6.80 8.11
C PHE A 351 -40.01 7.71 8.89
N TRP A 352 -39.43 8.69 8.23
CA TRP A 352 -38.41 9.56 8.81
C TRP A 352 -39.02 10.96 9.06
N GLU A 353 -38.96 11.38 10.31
CA GLU A 353 -39.28 12.74 10.74
C GLU A 353 -38.02 13.58 10.63
N GLU A 354 -38.03 14.63 9.80
CA GLU A 354 -36.94 15.58 9.73
C GLU A 354 -36.96 16.48 10.96
N LEU A 355 -35.86 16.44 11.73
CA LEU A 355 -35.72 17.23 12.96
C LEU A 355 -35.09 18.60 12.69
N ASP A 356 -34.05 18.64 11.84
CA ASP A 356 -33.35 19.85 11.43
C ASP A 356 -32.67 19.61 10.06
N ASP A 357 -32.83 20.52 9.12
CA ASP A 357 -32.22 20.51 7.78
C ASP A 357 -31.25 21.68 7.53
N SER A 358 -30.94 22.43 8.60
CA SER A 358 -30.18 23.69 8.52
C SER A 358 -28.87 23.70 9.30
N ILE A 359 -28.34 22.54 9.67
CA ILE A 359 -27.14 22.43 10.48
C ILE A 359 -25.88 22.70 9.62
N ILE A 360 -25.31 23.89 9.79
CA ILE A 360 -24.04 24.24 9.14
C ILE A 360 -22.89 23.82 10.07
N ALA A 361 -21.95 23.00 9.56
CA ALA A 361 -20.79 22.60 10.33
C ALA A 361 -19.83 23.78 10.55
N GLU A 362 -19.56 24.10 11.80
CA GLU A 362 -18.60 25.14 12.23
C GLU A 362 -17.19 24.57 12.49
N ASP A 363 -17.06 23.22 12.50
CA ASP A 363 -15.80 22.51 12.72
C ASP A 363 -15.80 21.16 11.95
N THR A 364 -14.75 20.35 12.11
CA THR A 364 -14.61 19.00 11.58
C THR A 364 -15.48 17.96 12.29
N GLU A 365 -16.16 18.35 13.36
CA GLU A 365 -17.19 17.60 14.07
C GLU A 365 -18.43 18.48 14.24
N SER A 366 -19.61 17.92 13.98
CA SER A 366 -20.89 18.56 14.26
C SER A 366 -21.67 17.78 15.29
N ILE A 367 -22.52 18.50 16.06
CA ILE A 367 -23.32 17.94 17.13
C ILE A 367 -24.78 18.38 16.94
N PHE A 368 -25.70 17.46 17.15
CA PHE A 368 -27.14 17.72 17.24
C PHE A 368 -27.66 17.16 18.55
N VAL A 369 -28.58 17.90 19.17
CA VAL A 369 -29.26 17.52 20.42
C VAL A 369 -30.76 17.44 20.15
N ASP A 370 -31.34 16.24 20.33
CA ASP A 370 -32.79 16.01 20.29
C ASP A 370 -33.31 16.12 21.71
N GLU A 371 -33.88 17.30 22.02
CA GLU A 371 -34.47 17.59 23.35
C GLU A 371 -35.83 16.89 23.50
N GLY A 372 -36.09 16.27 24.66
CA GLY A 372 -37.35 15.57 24.95
C GLY A 372 -37.42 14.17 24.36
N ALA A 373 -36.37 13.71 23.68
CA ALA A 373 -36.39 12.42 22.99
C ALA A 373 -36.38 11.23 23.94
N ALA A 374 -35.75 11.35 25.11
CA ALA A 374 -35.70 10.25 26.10
C ALA A 374 -37.06 10.00 26.74
N SER A 375 -37.93 11.01 26.85
CA SER A 375 -39.30 10.89 27.41
C SER A 375 -40.38 10.49 26.41
N LEU A 376 -40.05 10.33 25.12
CA LEU A 376 -41.05 9.94 24.11
C LEU A 376 -41.72 8.58 24.39
N GLY A 377 -41.11 7.75 25.28
CA GLY A 377 -41.64 6.46 25.66
C GLY A 377 -41.59 5.39 24.54
N GLU A 378 -40.96 5.70 23.44
CA GLU A 378 -40.81 4.80 22.32
C GLU A 378 -39.72 3.76 22.64
N PRO A 379 -39.96 2.48 22.39
CA PRO A 379 -39.03 1.43 22.74
C PRO A 379 -37.74 1.44 21.91
N ARG A 380 -37.72 2.16 20.78
CA ARG A 380 -36.59 2.30 19.87
C ARG A 380 -36.70 3.62 19.12
N LEU A 381 -35.59 4.33 19.04
CA LEU A 381 -35.40 5.48 18.17
C LEU A 381 -34.18 5.22 17.27
N PHE A 382 -34.32 5.60 16.02
CA PHE A 382 -33.28 5.53 15.02
C PHE A 382 -32.99 6.93 14.51
N TYR A 383 -31.75 7.24 14.28
CA TYR A 383 -31.31 8.52 13.73
C TYR A 383 -30.51 8.29 12.47
N ARG A 384 -30.63 9.22 11.52
CA ARG A 384 -29.73 9.34 10.39
C ARG A 384 -29.30 10.78 10.24
N VAL A 385 -28.06 10.97 9.79
CA VAL A 385 -27.53 12.26 9.39
C VAL A 385 -27.36 12.25 7.87
N ARG A 386 -27.78 13.29 7.20
CA ARG A 386 -27.68 13.45 5.74
C ARG A 386 -26.85 14.68 5.42
N LEU A 387 -25.89 14.57 4.51
CA LEU A 387 -25.23 15.71 3.89
C LEU A 387 -26.17 16.31 2.84
N ILE A 388 -26.52 17.57 2.98
CA ILE A 388 -27.39 18.33 2.05
C ILE A 388 -26.52 18.99 0.97
N SER A 389 -25.50 19.74 1.37
CA SER A 389 -24.59 20.38 0.43
C SER A 389 -23.19 20.56 1.02
N LEU A 390 -22.20 20.57 0.16
CA LEU A 390 -20.84 20.99 0.49
C LEU A 390 -20.74 22.52 0.41
N PRO A 391 -19.78 23.13 1.12
CA PRO A 391 -19.47 24.55 0.96
C PRO A 391 -19.07 24.85 -0.49
N GLU A 392 -19.46 26.06 -0.99
CA GLU A 392 -19.07 26.53 -2.33
C GLU A 392 -17.57 26.90 -2.37
#